data_40da475cc629c6bdd1489b99cd403405
#
_entry.id   40da475cc629c6bdd1489b99cd403405
#
_cell.length_a   1.000
_cell.length_b   1.000
_cell.length_c   1.000
_cell.angle_alpha   90.00
_cell.angle_beta   90.00
_cell.angle_gamma   90.00
#
_symmetry.space_group_name_H-M   'P 1'
#
loop_
_entity.id
_entity.type
_entity.pdbx_description
1 polymer ?
#
loop_
_entity_poly.entity_id
_entity_poly.type
_entity_poly.pdbx_seq_one_letter_code
_entity_poly.pdbx_strand_id
1 'polypeptide(L)'
;LRSRGLGDVYKRQAILAGYTDPAAQVQQEVDALKAEWYSRFSHLQVETPDPAFNTMLNTWNAYNCFITFIWSRAASLIYCGLRNGYGYRDTVQDIQGIIHLEPEMACEKIRFMLSAQVDNGGGLPLVKFTHNPGHEDTPDDPSYVKETGHPAYRADDALWLFPTVYKYVAESGNLAFLDEVIPFANKDQGTVYEPVS
;
A
#
# COMPACT_ATOMS: atom_id res chain seq x y z
N LEU A 1 -26.11 12.92 -11.82
CA LEU A 1 -25.46 13.38 -10.59
C LEU A 1 -25.97 12.50 -9.44
N ARG A 2 -25.29 11.39 -9.20
CA ARG A 2 -25.60 10.50 -8.08
C ARG A 2 -25.12 11.12 -6.77
N SER A 3 -25.98 11.10 -5.77
CA SER A 3 -25.92 11.68 -4.43
C SER A 3 -24.72 11.22 -3.56
N ARG A 4 -23.49 11.42 -4.00
CA ARG A 4 -22.33 11.25 -3.12
C ARG A 4 -22.25 12.32 -2.02
N GLY A 5 -22.94 13.46 -2.20
CA GLY A 5 -22.90 14.57 -1.26
C GLY A 5 -23.70 14.42 0.02
N LEU A 6 -24.84 13.73 0.00
CA LEU A 6 -25.71 13.63 1.18
C LEU A 6 -25.12 12.70 2.26
N GLY A 7 -24.56 11.55 1.87
CA GLY A 7 -23.91 10.63 2.82
C GLY A 7 -22.73 11.29 3.56
N ASP A 8 -21.95 12.13 2.87
CA ASP A 8 -20.82 12.85 3.48
C ASP A 8 -21.28 13.98 4.41
N VAL A 9 -22.40 14.64 4.09
CA VAL A 9 -22.99 15.67 4.96
C VAL A 9 -23.47 15.06 6.27
N TYR A 10 -24.18 13.93 6.23
CA TYR A 10 -24.63 13.24 7.45
C TYR A 10 -23.47 12.71 8.30
N LYS A 11 -22.43 12.18 7.67
CA LYS A 11 -21.21 11.77 8.39
C LYS A 11 -20.52 12.95 9.08
N ARG A 12 -20.38 14.06 8.38
CA ARG A 12 -19.81 15.30 8.95
C ARG A 12 -20.64 15.82 10.12
N GLN A 13 -21.97 15.85 9.99
CA GLN A 13 -22.86 16.28 11.05
C GLN A 13 -22.78 15.36 12.27
N ALA A 14 -22.69 14.03 12.07
CA ALA A 14 -22.53 13.08 13.15
C ALA A 14 -21.19 13.26 13.90
N ILE A 15 -20.10 13.52 13.15
CA ILE A 15 -18.79 13.84 13.73
C ILE A 15 -18.88 15.12 14.53
N LEU A 16 -19.42 16.20 13.96
CA LEU A 16 -19.55 17.50 14.63
C LEU A 16 -20.43 17.44 15.88
N ALA A 17 -21.51 16.64 15.85
CA ALA A 17 -22.39 16.45 17.00
C ALA A 17 -21.69 15.74 18.18
N GLY A 18 -20.61 14.98 17.91
CA GLY A 18 -19.77 14.36 18.93
C GLY A 18 -18.87 15.35 19.68
N TYR A 19 -18.63 16.53 19.10
CA TYR A 19 -17.74 17.55 19.70
C TYR A 19 -18.54 18.49 20.61
N THR A 20 -18.66 18.12 21.88
CA THR A 20 -19.35 18.92 22.92
C THR A 20 -18.45 20.01 23.51
N ASP A 21 -17.15 19.78 23.58
CA ASP A 21 -16.10 20.77 23.86
C ASP A 21 -15.06 20.73 22.75
N PRO A 22 -15.23 21.52 21.68
CA PRO A 22 -14.37 21.44 20.51
C PRO A 22 -12.88 21.68 20.80
N ALA A 23 -12.56 22.57 21.74
CA ALA A 23 -11.18 22.90 22.04
C ALA A 23 -10.45 21.75 22.74
N ALA A 24 -11.05 21.16 23.76
CA ALA A 24 -10.49 20.02 24.50
C ALA A 24 -10.42 18.77 23.61
N GLN A 25 -11.45 18.50 22.82
CA GLN A 25 -11.49 17.36 21.92
C GLN A 25 -10.49 17.46 20.77
N VAL A 26 -10.33 18.64 20.18
CA VAL A 26 -9.29 18.87 19.15
C VAL A 26 -7.89 18.65 19.73
N GLN A 27 -7.63 19.13 20.94
CA GLN A 27 -6.34 18.89 21.60
C GLN A 27 -6.10 17.39 21.85
N GLN A 28 -7.12 16.68 22.32
CA GLN A 28 -7.05 15.23 22.52
C GLN A 28 -6.74 14.48 21.21
N GLU A 29 -7.41 14.83 20.11
CA GLU A 29 -7.17 14.24 18.79
C GLU A 29 -5.75 14.54 18.29
N VAL A 30 -5.25 15.74 18.49
CA VAL A 30 -3.88 16.11 18.13
C VAL A 30 -2.86 15.32 18.94
N ASP A 31 -3.11 15.14 20.25
CA ASP A 31 -2.20 14.39 21.10
C ASP A 31 -2.25 12.89 20.78
N ALA A 32 -3.41 12.34 20.46
CA ALA A 32 -3.55 10.97 19.97
C ALA A 32 -2.78 10.76 18.65
N LEU A 33 -2.94 11.67 17.69
CA LEU A 33 -2.22 11.63 16.42
C LEU A 33 -0.69 11.71 16.62
N LYS A 34 -0.23 12.58 17.50
CA LYS A 34 1.20 12.65 17.85
C LYS A 34 1.70 11.34 18.45
N ALA A 35 0.95 10.77 19.40
CA ALA A 35 1.31 9.51 20.05
C ALA A 35 1.41 8.37 19.02
N GLU A 36 0.50 8.31 18.07
CA GLU A 36 0.51 7.34 16.97
C GLU A 36 1.78 7.48 16.10
N TRP A 37 2.13 8.71 15.69
CA TRP A 37 3.34 8.95 14.90
C TRP A 37 4.62 8.65 15.68
N TYR A 38 4.71 9.02 16.95
CA TYR A 38 5.86 8.68 17.78
C TYR A 38 5.99 7.17 18.01
N SER A 39 4.89 6.46 18.12
CA SER A 39 4.89 4.99 18.18
C SER A 39 5.52 4.39 16.92
N ARG A 40 5.09 4.82 15.73
CA ARG A 40 5.67 4.36 14.46
C ARG A 40 7.16 4.66 14.35
N PHE A 41 7.55 5.88 14.68
CA PHE A 41 8.96 6.30 14.61
C PHE A 41 9.86 5.55 15.60
N SER A 42 9.29 5.05 16.70
CA SER A 42 10.07 4.32 17.71
C SER A 42 10.54 2.93 17.27
N HIS A 43 9.98 2.38 16.19
CA HIS A 43 10.37 1.06 15.70
C HIS A 43 11.80 1.02 15.13
N LEU A 44 12.31 2.14 14.65
CA LEU A 44 13.70 2.28 14.23
C LEU A 44 14.26 3.60 14.74
N GLN A 45 15.24 3.53 15.63
CA GLN A 45 15.91 4.70 16.19
C GLN A 45 17.42 4.58 16.05
N VAL A 46 18.03 5.61 15.52
CA VAL A 46 19.47 5.72 15.33
C VAL A 46 20.00 6.87 16.17
N GLU A 47 21.07 6.63 16.92
CA GLU A 47 21.76 7.65 17.70
C GLU A 47 23.23 7.75 17.23
N THR A 48 23.57 8.90 16.65
CA THR A 48 24.91 9.22 16.17
C THR A 48 25.35 10.57 16.72
N PRO A 49 26.63 10.93 16.62
CA PRO A 49 27.11 12.26 16.99
C PRO A 49 26.51 13.41 16.16
N ASP A 50 25.89 13.13 15.02
CA ASP A 50 25.25 14.12 14.16
C ASP A 50 23.74 14.20 14.39
N PRO A 51 23.23 15.24 15.07
CA PRO A 51 21.81 15.37 15.35
C PRO A 51 20.94 15.61 14.09
N ALA A 52 21.51 16.19 13.03
CA ALA A 52 20.79 16.38 11.78
C ALA A 52 20.56 15.04 11.05
N PHE A 53 21.56 14.19 11.07
CA PHE A 53 21.45 12.82 10.54
C PHE A 53 20.42 11.99 11.35
N ASN A 54 20.45 12.09 12.68
CA ASN A 54 19.48 11.41 13.54
C ASN A 54 18.04 11.86 13.23
N THR A 55 17.82 13.16 13.09
CA THR A 55 16.51 13.72 12.75
C THR A 55 16.04 13.23 11.36
N MET A 56 16.96 13.20 10.40
CA MET A 56 16.65 12.74 9.05
C MET A 56 16.21 11.27 9.06
N LEU A 57 16.91 10.39 9.75
CA LEU A 57 16.58 8.96 9.79
C LEU A 57 15.37 8.67 10.67
N ASN A 58 15.38 9.18 11.91
CA ASN A 58 14.38 8.81 12.91
C ASN A 58 12.99 9.40 12.67
N THR A 59 12.90 10.44 11.85
CA THR A 59 11.63 11.13 11.58
C THR A 59 11.32 11.21 10.10
N TRP A 60 12.14 11.92 9.34
CA TRP A 60 11.80 12.25 7.96
C TRP A 60 11.85 11.06 7.02
N ASN A 61 12.82 10.16 7.18
CA ASN A 61 12.88 8.96 6.35
C ASN A 61 11.67 8.06 6.61
N ALA A 62 11.38 7.77 7.88
CA ALA A 62 10.22 6.97 8.27
C ALA A 62 8.90 7.59 7.78
N TYR A 63 8.73 8.91 7.99
CA TYR A 63 7.57 9.65 7.50
C TYR A 63 7.42 9.53 5.97
N ASN A 64 8.48 9.80 5.21
CA ASN A 64 8.44 9.75 3.75
C ASN A 64 8.14 8.35 3.23
N CYS A 65 8.73 7.30 3.82
CA CYS A 65 8.44 5.92 3.44
C CYS A 65 6.96 5.58 3.69
N PHE A 66 6.44 5.94 4.85
CA PHE A 66 5.04 5.68 5.21
C PHE A 66 4.07 6.44 4.29
N ILE A 67 4.30 7.72 4.06
CA ILE A 67 3.45 8.54 3.17
C ILE A 67 3.52 8.04 1.72
N THR A 68 4.70 7.68 1.23
CA THR A 68 4.88 7.09 -0.10
C THR A 68 4.07 5.80 -0.25
N PHE A 69 4.12 4.93 0.76
CA PHE A 69 3.36 3.70 0.79
C PHE A 69 1.84 3.94 0.81
N ILE A 70 1.34 4.79 1.71
CA ILE A 70 -0.10 5.05 1.86
C ILE A 70 -0.67 5.75 0.63
N TRP A 71 0.05 6.70 0.07
CA TRP A 71 -0.41 7.51 -1.05
C TRP A 71 -0.01 6.97 -2.42
N SER A 72 0.69 5.83 -2.45
CA SER A 72 1.14 5.20 -3.71
C SER A 72 1.82 6.19 -4.66
N ARG A 73 2.77 6.96 -4.12
CA ARG A 73 3.47 8.04 -4.85
C ARG A 73 2.56 9.14 -5.42
N ALA A 74 1.35 9.28 -4.89
CA ALA A 74 0.43 10.36 -5.27
C ALA A 74 0.94 11.72 -4.78
N ALA A 75 2.08 12.15 -5.33
CA ALA A 75 2.70 13.42 -4.97
C ALA A 75 1.89 14.63 -5.44
N SER A 76 0.96 14.43 -6.39
CA SER A 76 0.04 15.47 -6.86
C SER A 76 -1.23 14.85 -7.42
N LEU A 77 -2.33 15.60 -7.40
CA LEU A 77 -3.59 15.22 -8.03
C LEU A 77 -3.47 14.95 -9.54
N ILE A 78 -2.43 15.49 -10.17
CA ILE A 78 -2.20 15.34 -11.61
C ILE A 78 -1.50 14.01 -11.92
N TYR A 79 -0.61 13.54 -11.03
CA TYR A 79 0.26 12.42 -11.35
C TYR A 79 -0.36 11.05 -11.02
N CYS A 80 -0.95 10.89 -9.85
CA CYS A 80 -1.50 9.61 -9.39
C CYS A 80 -2.93 9.72 -8.88
N GLY A 81 -3.37 10.88 -8.38
CA GLY A 81 -4.69 11.06 -7.78
C GLY A 81 -5.87 10.91 -8.74
N LEU A 82 -5.63 10.86 -10.04
CA LEU A 82 -6.64 10.59 -11.07
C LEU A 82 -6.69 9.13 -11.51
N ARG A 83 -5.76 8.28 -11.08
CA ARG A 83 -5.74 6.86 -11.43
C ARG A 83 -6.46 6.05 -10.38
N ASN A 84 -7.30 5.12 -10.83
CA ASN A 84 -8.09 4.25 -9.95
C ASN A 84 -7.31 3.00 -9.51
N GLY A 85 -6.02 3.14 -9.19
CA GLY A 85 -5.23 1.97 -8.84
C GLY A 85 -3.77 2.26 -8.52
N TYR A 86 -3.06 1.18 -8.27
CA TYR A 86 -1.66 1.14 -7.92
C TYR A 86 -0.81 0.74 -9.14
N GLY A 87 0.28 1.47 -9.41
CA GLY A 87 1.32 0.95 -10.30
C GLY A 87 1.99 -0.26 -9.65
N TYR A 88 2.05 -1.39 -10.35
CA TYR A 88 2.52 -2.64 -9.76
C TYR A 88 3.93 -2.52 -9.17
N ARG A 89 4.90 -2.24 -10.02
CA ARG A 89 6.31 -2.11 -9.63
C ARG A 89 6.52 -1.08 -8.53
N ASP A 90 5.92 0.10 -8.69
CA ASP A 90 6.09 1.21 -7.76
C ASP A 90 5.61 0.84 -6.36
N THR A 91 4.43 0.23 -6.27
CA THR A 91 3.85 -0.18 -4.99
C THR A 91 4.68 -1.28 -4.33
N VAL A 92 5.11 -2.29 -5.10
CA VAL A 92 5.94 -3.38 -4.57
C VAL A 92 7.28 -2.86 -4.01
N GLN A 93 7.89 -1.88 -4.68
CA GLN A 93 9.10 -1.21 -4.18
C GLN A 93 8.83 -0.40 -2.91
N ASP A 94 7.74 0.34 -2.88
CA ASP A 94 7.39 1.22 -1.74
C ASP A 94 7.12 0.44 -0.46
N ILE A 95 6.58 -0.79 -0.57
CA ILE A 95 6.40 -1.70 0.57
C ILE A 95 7.72 -1.91 1.33
N GLN A 96 8.85 -2.01 0.63
CA GLN A 96 10.15 -2.27 1.25
C GLN A 96 10.55 -1.17 2.27
N GLY A 97 10.06 0.05 2.07
CA GLY A 97 10.35 1.18 2.97
C GLY A 97 9.61 1.14 4.30
N ILE A 98 8.58 0.30 4.44
CA ILE A 98 7.75 0.27 5.65
C ILE A 98 7.76 -1.07 6.38
N ILE A 99 8.44 -2.08 5.88
CA ILE A 99 8.45 -3.42 6.49
C ILE A 99 8.85 -3.37 7.97
N HIS A 100 9.84 -2.56 8.31
CA HIS A 100 10.33 -2.39 9.68
C HIS A 100 9.49 -1.44 10.53
N LEU A 101 8.63 -0.63 9.90
CA LEU A 101 7.76 0.32 10.61
C LEU A 101 6.38 -0.29 10.88
N GLU A 102 5.82 -0.97 9.88
CA GLU A 102 4.45 -1.48 9.88
C GLU A 102 4.41 -2.85 9.17
N PRO A 103 4.97 -3.91 9.77
CA PRO A 103 5.11 -5.22 9.12
C PRO A 103 3.77 -5.84 8.73
N GLU A 104 2.71 -5.63 9.53
CA GLU A 104 1.37 -6.12 9.22
C GLU A 104 0.78 -5.46 7.98
N MET A 105 0.89 -4.14 7.89
CA MET A 105 0.44 -3.39 6.70
C MET A 105 1.25 -3.76 5.46
N ALA A 106 2.55 -3.98 5.62
CA ALA A 106 3.41 -4.47 4.54
C ALA A 106 2.95 -5.84 4.06
N CYS A 107 2.66 -6.77 4.97
CA CYS A 107 2.17 -8.10 4.66
C CYS A 107 0.86 -8.08 3.87
N GLU A 108 -0.12 -7.30 4.34
CA GLU A 108 -1.40 -7.13 3.65
C GLU A 108 -1.23 -6.59 2.24
N LYS A 109 -0.36 -5.60 2.07
CA LYS A 109 -0.09 -5.02 0.75
C LYS A 109 0.67 -6.00 -0.16
N ILE A 110 1.58 -6.82 0.38
CA ILE A 110 2.25 -7.88 -0.39
C ILE A 110 1.22 -8.88 -0.89
N ARG A 111 0.29 -9.37 -0.03
CA ARG A 111 -0.81 -10.26 -0.45
C ARG A 111 -1.65 -9.65 -1.56
N PHE A 112 -2.00 -8.37 -1.41
CA PHE A 112 -2.76 -7.64 -2.41
C PHE A 112 -2.02 -7.56 -3.75
N MET A 113 -0.72 -7.29 -3.75
CA MET A 113 0.07 -7.22 -4.98
C MET A 113 0.34 -8.60 -5.58
N LEU A 114 0.52 -9.64 -4.76
CA LEU A 114 0.61 -11.02 -5.24
C LEU A 114 -0.68 -11.48 -5.93
N SER A 115 -1.84 -11.12 -5.39
CA SER A 115 -3.13 -11.45 -6.01
C SER A 115 -3.37 -10.71 -7.33
N ALA A 116 -2.56 -9.71 -7.65
CA ALA A 116 -2.58 -9.00 -8.93
C ALA A 116 -1.57 -9.57 -9.94
N GLN A 117 -0.93 -10.70 -9.64
CA GLN A 117 -0.13 -11.45 -10.59
C GLN A 117 -1.05 -12.30 -11.47
N VAL A 118 -0.75 -12.35 -12.76
CA VAL A 118 -1.47 -13.14 -13.76
C VAL A 118 -0.85 -14.53 -13.85
N ASP A 119 -1.63 -15.52 -14.24
CA ASP A 119 -1.19 -16.93 -14.35
C ASP A 119 -0.03 -17.19 -15.34
N ASN A 120 0.27 -16.21 -16.19
CA ASN A 120 1.45 -16.24 -17.06
C ASN A 120 2.73 -15.69 -16.37
N GLY A 121 2.66 -15.32 -15.10
CA GLY A 121 3.76 -14.76 -14.31
C GLY A 121 3.90 -13.22 -14.40
N GLY A 122 3.13 -12.55 -15.24
CA GLY A 122 3.12 -11.09 -15.36
C GLY A 122 2.36 -10.43 -14.19
N GLY A 123 2.75 -9.22 -13.82
CA GLY A 123 1.96 -8.37 -12.94
C GLY A 123 1.03 -7.46 -13.74
N LEU A 124 -0.17 -7.18 -13.23
CA LEU A 124 -1.05 -6.18 -13.82
C LEU A 124 -0.38 -4.81 -13.77
N PRO A 125 -0.12 -4.12 -14.88
CA PRO A 125 0.59 -2.82 -14.87
C PRO A 125 -0.08 -1.75 -14.00
N LEU A 126 -1.41 -1.84 -13.85
CA LEU A 126 -2.21 -1.05 -12.93
C LEU A 126 -3.15 -1.98 -12.15
N VAL A 127 -2.99 -2.04 -10.85
CA VAL A 127 -3.88 -2.78 -9.95
C VAL A 127 -4.95 -1.84 -9.44
N LYS A 128 -6.21 -2.08 -9.81
CA LYS A 128 -7.34 -1.20 -9.43
C LYS A 128 -7.55 -1.18 -7.91
N PHE A 129 -8.04 -0.07 -7.36
CA PHE A 129 -8.47 -0.04 -5.95
C PHE A 129 -9.64 -1.00 -5.68
N THR A 130 -10.40 -1.35 -6.71
CA THR A 130 -11.49 -2.32 -6.68
C THR A 130 -11.06 -3.69 -7.18
N HIS A 131 -9.74 -3.98 -7.12
CA HIS A 131 -9.18 -5.25 -7.55
C HIS A 131 -9.95 -6.43 -6.94
N ASN A 132 -10.32 -7.36 -7.83
CA ASN A 132 -11.07 -8.56 -7.49
C ASN A 132 -10.32 -9.81 -7.98
N PRO A 133 -9.50 -10.41 -7.14
CA PRO A 133 -8.68 -11.56 -7.52
C PRO A 133 -9.53 -12.67 -8.18
N GLY A 134 -9.00 -13.27 -9.23
CA GLY A 134 -9.67 -14.32 -9.99
C GLY A 134 -10.56 -13.82 -11.15
N HIS A 135 -10.93 -12.54 -11.14
CA HIS A 135 -11.91 -11.96 -12.08
C HIS A 135 -11.40 -10.71 -12.82
N GLU A 136 -10.11 -10.50 -12.83
CA GLU A 136 -9.56 -9.31 -13.50
C GLU A 136 -9.31 -9.55 -14.98
N ASP A 137 -9.68 -8.54 -15.78
CA ASP A 137 -9.19 -8.44 -17.15
C ASP A 137 -7.67 -8.20 -17.15
N THR A 138 -7.01 -8.64 -18.21
CA THR A 138 -5.55 -8.54 -18.37
C THR A 138 -5.19 -7.60 -19.54
N PRO A 139 -3.93 -7.22 -19.73
CA PRO A 139 -3.50 -6.42 -20.87
C PRO A 139 -3.85 -7.03 -22.25
N ASP A 140 -4.16 -8.32 -22.30
CA ASP A 140 -4.64 -9.00 -23.52
C ASP A 140 -6.10 -8.67 -23.84
N ASP A 141 -6.84 -8.10 -22.88
CA ASP A 141 -8.26 -7.74 -23.03
C ASP A 141 -8.42 -6.27 -23.40
N PRO A 142 -9.19 -5.95 -24.48
CA PRO A 142 -9.45 -4.56 -24.88
C PRO A 142 -10.14 -3.72 -23.79
N SER A 143 -10.92 -4.34 -22.90
CA SER A 143 -11.57 -3.69 -21.74
C SER A 143 -10.56 -3.16 -20.77
N TYR A 144 -9.55 -3.96 -20.39
CA TYR A 144 -8.46 -3.55 -19.54
C TYR A 144 -7.68 -2.37 -20.14
N VAL A 145 -7.30 -2.47 -21.41
CA VAL A 145 -6.56 -1.43 -22.12
C VAL A 145 -7.33 -0.11 -22.14
N LYS A 146 -8.64 -0.19 -22.44
CA LYS A 146 -9.51 0.98 -22.47
C LYS A 146 -9.63 1.66 -21.11
N GLU A 147 -9.72 0.88 -20.04
CA GLU A 147 -9.89 1.40 -18.68
C GLU A 147 -8.58 1.94 -18.10
N THR A 148 -7.49 1.23 -18.30
CA THR A 148 -6.22 1.52 -17.65
C THR A 148 -5.21 2.28 -18.50
N GLY A 149 -5.33 2.19 -19.83
CA GLY A 149 -4.37 2.73 -20.79
C GLY A 149 -3.06 1.92 -20.89
N HIS A 150 -3.05 0.67 -20.41
CA HIS A 150 -1.85 -0.19 -20.42
C HIS A 150 -2.04 -1.39 -21.36
N PRO A 151 -1.51 -1.33 -22.60
CA PRO A 151 -1.73 -2.36 -23.62
C PRO A 151 -0.81 -3.58 -23.49
N ALA A 152 0.12 -3.59 -22.56
CA ALA A 152 1.10 -4.67 -22.41
C ALA A 152 1.59 -4.80 -20.97
N TYR A 153 2.04 -6.02 -20.63
CA TYR A 153 2.79 -6.27 -19.42
C TYR A 153 4.15 -5.55 -19.46
N ARG A 154 4.64 -5.17 -18.29
CA ARG A 154 6.00 -4.68 -18.14
C ARG A 154 6.90 -5.81 -17.68
N ALA A 155 8.10 -5.88 -18.26
CA ALA A 155 9.00 -7.01 -18.09
C ALA A 155 9.51 -7.19 -16.65
N ASP A 156 9.57 -6.13 -15.86
CA ASP A 156 10.17 -6.12 -14.53
C ASP A 156 9.17 -6.00 -13.37
N ASP A 157 7.89 -5.78 -13.66
CA ASP A 157 6.89 -5.51 -12.62
C ASP A 157 6.86 -6.63 -11.56
N ALA A 158 6.69 -7.88 -11.98
CA ALA A 158 6.60 -9.02 -11.08
C ALA A 158 7.95 -9.39 -10.42
N LEU A 159 9.08 -9.05 -11.04
CA LEU A 159 10.40 -9.38 -10.49
C LEU A 159 10.69 -8.66 -9.17
N TRP A 160 10.10 -7.50 -8.94
CA TRP A 160 10.26 -6.75 -7.69
C TRP A 160 9.60 -7.41 -6.48
N LEU A 161 8.71 -8.39 -6.69
CA LEU A 161 8.15 -9.17 -5.58
C LEU A 161 9.22 -9.96 -4.84
N PHE A 162 10.19 -10.55 -5.54
CA PHE A 162 11.22 -11.38 -4.90
C PHE A 162 12.00 -10.65 -3.81
N PRO A 163 12.64 -9.50 -4.08
CA PRO A 163 13.34 -8.75 -3.03
C PRO A 163 12.39 -8.24 -1.94
N THR A 164 11.14 -7.94 -2.26
CA THR A 164 10.17 -7.44 -1.30
C THR A 164 9.72 -8.53 -0.34
N VAL A 165 9.34 -9.70 -0.85
CA VAL A 165 8.97 -10.87 -0.03
C VAL A 165 10.16 -11.34 0.80
N TYR A 166 11.35 -11.43 0.19
CA TYR A 166 12.57 -11.77 0.92
C TYR A 166 12.82 -10.85 2.11
N LYS A 167 12.77 -9.54 1.90
CA LYS A 167 12.96 -8.55 2.97
C LYS A 167 11.88 -8.66 4.03
N TYR A 168 10.63 -8.86 3.63
CA TYR A 168 9.53 -9.02 4.58
C TYR A 168 9.76 -10.24 5.48
N VAL A 169 10.06 -11.39 4.90
CA VAL A 169 10.28 -12.62 5.68
C VAL A 169 11.53 -12.51 6.55
N ALA A 170 12.61 -11.91 6.03
CA ALA A 170 13.84 -11.70 6.78
C ALA A 170 13.64 -10.77 7.99
N GLU A 171 12.84 -9.72 7.85
CA GLU A 171 12.58 -8.75 8.90
C GLU A 171 11.56 -9.24 9.93
N SER A 172 10.44 -9.83 9.45
CA SER A 172 9.34 -10.27 10.31
C SER A 172 9.54 -11.65 10.92
N GLY A 173 10.36 -12.50 10.30
CA GLY A 173 10.48 -13.93 10.66
C GLY A 173 9.26 -14.77 10.28
N ASN A 174 8.30 -14.22 9.55
CA ASN A 174 7.06 -14.90 9.18
C ASN A 174 7.26 -15.86 8.01
N LEU A 175 7.84 -17.03 8.30
CA LEU A 175 8.05 -18.09 7.31
C LEU A 175 6.72 -18.68 6.81
N ALA A 176 5.66 -18.68 7.65
CA ALA A 176 4.36 -19.23 7.27
C ALA A 176 3.73 -18.47 6.10
N PHE A 177 4.13 -17.22 5.87
CA PHE A 177 3.71 -16.45 4.71
C PHE A 177 4.05 -17.13 3.37
N LEU A 178 5.14 -17.88 3.31
CA LEU A 178 5.58 -18.58 2.10
C LEU A 178 4.69 -19.78 1.72
N ASP A 179 3.87 -20.25 2.66
CA ASP A 179 2.93 -21.35 2.45
C ASP A 179 1.50 -20.84 2.14
N GLU A 180 1.30 -19.53 2.09
CA GLU A 180 -0.02 -18.95 1.80
C GLU A 180 -0.42 -19.18 0.34
N VAL A 181 -1.67 -19.60 0.16
CA VAL A 181 -2.27 -19.76 -1.17
C VAL A 181 -2.97 -18.47 -1.55
N ILE A 182 -2.49 -17.83 -2.62
CA ILE A 182 -3.02 -16.55 -3.11
C ILE A 182 -3.52 -16.76 -4.55
N PRO A 183 -4.77 -16.35 -4.88
CA PRO A 183 -5.32 -16.50 -6.22
C PRO A 183 -4.59 -15.60 -7.22
N PHE A 184 -4.51 -16.03 -8.48
CA PHE A 184 -4.10 -15.15 -9.58
C PHE A 184 -5.16 -14.10 -9.89
N ALA A 185 -4.77 -13.01 -10.51
CA ALA A 185 -5.67 -11.94 -10.92
C ALA A 185 -6.79 -12.41 -11.86
N ASN A 186 -6.46 -13.31 -12.78
CA ASN A 186 -7.33 -13.80 -13.85
C ASN A 186 -7.86 -15.22 -13.65
N LYS A 187 -7.57 -15.85 -12.52
CA LYS A 187 -8.05 -17.22 -12.23
C LYS A 187 -8.46 -17.42 -10.78
N ASP A 188 -9.65 -17.95 -10.57
CA ASP A 188 -10.24 -18.27 -9.27
C ASP A 188 -9.51 -19.37 -8.47
N GLN A 189 -8.66 -20.15 -9.11
CA GLN A 189 -7.96 -21.23 -8.42
C GLN A 189 -6.69 -20.67 -7.79
N GLY A 190 -6.70 -20.63 -6.47
CA GLY A 190 -5.50 -20.33 -5.69
C GLY A 190 -4.36 -21.26 -6.09
N THR A 191 -3.26 -20.67 -6.46
CA THR A 191 -1.99 -21.37 -6.63
C THR A 191 -1.15 -21.07 -5.42
N VAL A 192 -0.49 -22.09 -4.89
CA VAL A 192 0.59 -21.86 -3.95
C VAL A 192 1.61 -21.02 -4.69
N TYR A 193 1.83 -19.81 -4.24
CA TYR A 193 2.94 -19.02 -4.72
C TYR A 193 4.20 -19.70 -4.16
N GLU A 194 4.81 -20.56 -4.93
CA GLU A 194 6.18 -20.98 -4.64
C GLU A 194 7.09 -19.83 -5.06
N PRO A 195 7.72 -19.14 -4.11
CA PRO A 195 8.79 -18.25 -4.47
C PRO A 195 9.83 -19.13 -5.18
N VAL A 196 10.18 -18.74 -6.38
CA VAL A 196 11.13 -19.50 -7.21
C VAL A 196 12.34 -19.85 -6.36
N SER A 197 12.44 -21.11 -6.06
CA SER A 197 13.64 -21.71 -5.47
C SER A 197 14.85 -21.51 -6.37
#